data_bed28a30c291d23747d8b1b2e37eadbd
#
_entry.id   bed28a30c291d23747d8b1b2e37eadbd
#
_cell.length_a   1.000
_cell.length_b   1.000
_cell.length_c   1.000
_cell.angle_alpha   90.00
_cell.angle_beta   90.00
_cell.angle_gamma   90.00
#
_symmetry.space_group_name_H-M   'P 1'
#
loop_
_entity.id
_entity.type
_entity.pdbx_description
1 polymer ?
#
loop_
_entity_poly.entity_id
_entity_poly.type
_entity_poly.pdbx_seq_one_letter_code
_entity_poly.pdbx_strand_id
1 'polypeptide(L)'
;MAGKSLITIKGVKEGLVFLLDDQSPFEQLLEELEAKLDKHEQQFTGPIVHVFLKLGSRQLGEEDKEKLRSALKRQGNLLVQSIESDPVPPDPDEADRPVLHTMTGIVRSGQTVEYEGHLLLMGDVNPGGTLRCTGDIYVLGALRGTAHAGSEGNENAIIAASLMKPTQLRIADVISRPPDEWTSSEPWMEYAFLRDGAMAIDKMSSLGRHRKEVMQFKGV
;
A
#
# COMPACT_ATOMS: atom_id res chain seq x y z
N MET A 1 -14.01 5.31 43.01
CA MET A 1 -13.46 4.31 42.05
C MET A 1 -12.18 4.90 41.48
N ALA A 2 -11.02 4.26 41.70
CA ALA A 2 -9.76 4.74 41.14
C ALA A 2 -9.85 4.52 39.62
N GLY A 3 -9.95 5.60 38.84
CA GLY A 3 -9.92 5.51 37.36
C GLY A 3 -8.63 4.86 36.91
N LYS A 4 -8.71 4.00 35.90
CA LYS A 4 -7.54 3.41 35.24
C LYS A 4 -6.68 4.58 34.72
N SER A 5 -5.41 4.63 35.13
CA SER A 5 -4.51 5.66 34.65
C SER A 5 -4.26 5.48 33.17
N LEU A 6 -4.46 6.52 32.37
CA LEU A 6 -4.29 6.52 30.92
C LEU A 6 -2.80 6.60 30.52
N ILE A 7 -1.93 7.04 31.47
CA ILE A 7 -0.51 7.18 31.22
C ILE A 7 0.27 6.54 32.33
N THR A 8 1.18 5.62 31.98
CA THR A 8 2.12 5.02 32.89
C THR A 8 3.53 5.49 32.55
N ILE A 9 4.26 6.04 33.54
CA ILE A 9 5.64 6.50 33.39
C ILE A 9 6.56 5.44 33.99
N LYS A 10 7.57 4.99 33.26
CA LYS A 10 8.58 4.03 33.71
C LYS A 10 9.98 4.61 33.51
N GLY A 11 10.82 4.54 34.54
CA GLY A 11 12.24 4.84 34.41
C GLY A 11 12.98 3.69 33.71
N VAL A 12 13.82 4.03 32.77
CA VAL A 12 14.74 3.11 32.09
C VAL A 12 16.15 3.69 32.14
N LYS A 13 17.15 2.88 31.80
CA LYS A 13 18.58 3.30 31.87
C LYS A 13 18.85 4.54 30.98
N GLU A 14 18.09 4.71 29.92
CA GLU A 14 18.27 5.76 28.89
C GLU A 14 17.35 6.96 29.08
N GLY A 15 16.42 6.93 30.07
CA GLY A 15 15.47 8.02 30.32
C GLY A 15 14.13 7.56 30.87
N LEU A 16 13.04 8.17 30.39
CA LEU A 16 11.68 7.85 30.80
C LEU A 16 10.88 7.31 29.62
N VAL A 17 10.14 6.24 29.84
CA VAL A 17 9.18 5.68 28.90
C VAL A 17 7.77 6.02 29.37
N PHE A 18 7.02 6.72 28.55
CA PHE A 18 5.62 7.02 28.75
C PHE A 18 4.79 6.03 27.94
N LEU A 19 4.05 5.16 28.62
CA LEU A 19 3.12 4.23 28.01
C LEU A 19 1.73 4.90 28.02
N LEU A 20 1.19 5.16 26.85
CA LEU A 20 -0.09 5.83 26.67
C LEU A 20 -1.17 4.79 26.36
N ASP A 21 -2.37 4.96 26.96
CA ASP A 21 -3.50 4.10 26.68
C ASP A 21 -4.01 4.37 25.25
N ASP A 22 -4.17 3.31 24.47
CA ASP A 22 -4.52 3.39 23.05
C ASP A 22 -6.01 3.41 22.76
N GLN A 23 -6.87 3.17 23.79
CA GLN A 23 -8.31 3.07 23.66
C GLN A 23 -9.06 4.34 24.06
N SER A 24 -8.46 5.20 24.88
CA SER A 24 -9.13 6.42 25.39
C SER A 24 -9.09 7.57 24.37
N PRO A 25 -10.02 8.55 24.43
CA PRO A 25 -9.96 9.75 23.61
C PRO A 25 -8.62 10.50 23.79
N PHE A 26 -8.07 11.02 22.69
CA PHE A 26 -6.76 11.69 22.72
C PHE A 26 -6.75 12.93 23.62
N GLU A 27 -7.82 13.70 23.64
CA GLU A 27 -7.97 14.89 24.48
C GLU A 27 -7.86 14.56 25.97
N GLN A 28 -8.51 13.48 26.43
CA GLN A 28 -8.43 13.04 27.84
C GLN A 28 -7.01 12.57 28.20
N LEU A 29 -6.35 11.93 27.26
CA LEU A 29 -4.96 11.48 27.43
C LEU A 29 -4.02 12.71 27.55
N LEU A 30 -4.21 13.73 26.71
CA LEU A 30 -3.43 14.96 26.77
C LEU A 30 -3.64 15.71 28.08
N GLU A 31 -4.89 15.83 28.55
CA GLU A 31 -5.22 16.43 29.84
C GLU A 31 -4.58 15.66 31.01
N GLU A 32 -4.63 14.31 31.01
CA GLU A 32 -3.97 13.52 32.05
C GLU A 32 -2.44 13.66 31.98
N LEU A 33 -1.86 13.78 30.78
CA LEU A 33 -0.43 14.02 30.60
C LEU A 33 -0.04 15.34 31.25
N GLU A 34 -0.72 16.43 30.92
CA GLU A 34 -0.47 17.75 31.50
C GLU A 34 -0.62 17.73 33.03
N ALA A 35 -1.71 17.18 33.54
CA ALA A 35 -1.95 17.06 34.98
C ALA A 35 -0.87 16.25 35.71
N LYS A 36 -0.35 15.20 35.11
CA LYS A 36 0.76 14.41 35.68
C LYS A 36 2.07 15.16 35.63
N LEU A 37 2.34 15.87 34.58
CA LEU A 37 3.55 16.69 34.45
C LEU A 37 3.56 17.79 35.49
N ASP A 38 2.44 18.50 35.68
CA ASP A 38 2.31 19.55 36.68
C ASP A 38 2.45 19.01 38.12
N LYS A 39 1.83 17.87 38.41
CA LYS A 39 1.92 17.22 39.74
C LYS A 39 3.33 16.76 40.11
N HIS A 40 4.13 16.42 39.15
CA HIS A 40 5.49 15.90 39.31
C HIS A 40 6.58 16.89 38.87
N GLU A 41 6.24 18.18 38.69
CA GLU A 41 7.15 19.23 38.23
C GLU A 41 8.48 19.21 38.99
N GLN A 42 8.45 19.02 40.32
CA GLN A 42 9.66 18.94 41.16
C GLN A 42 10.54 17.71 40.88
N GLN A 43 9.98 16.65 40.35
CA GLN A 43 10.73 15.42 40.00
C GLN A 43 11.42 15.54 38.63
N PHE A 44 10.95 16.45 37.81
CA PHE A 44 11.50 16.73 36.48
C PHE A 44 12.46 17.94 36.44
N THR A 45 12.82 18.50 37.61
CA THR A 45 13.84 19.54 37.71
C THR A 45 15.23 18.89 37.73
N GLY A 46 16.09 19.30 36.79
CA GLY A 46 17.46 18.76 36.74
C GLY A 46 18.02 18.66 35.31
N PRO A 47 18.98 17.77 35.07
CA PRO A 47 19.54 17.58 33.73
C PRO A 47 18.48 17.10 32.72
N ILE A 48 18.80 17.26 31.43
CA ILE A 48 17.93 16.81 30.34
C ILE A 48 17.64 15.32 30.49
N VAL A 49 16.35 14.96 30.46
CA VAL A 49 15.87 13.59 30.51
C VAL A 49 15.27 13.24 29.16
N HIS A 50 15.73 12.15 28.60
CA HIS A 50 15.19 11.61 27.35
C HIS A 50 13.84 10.94 27.59
N VAL A 51 12.86 11.21 26.72
CA VAL A 51 11.51 10.69 26.81
C VAL A 51 11.17 9.88 25.56
N PHE A 52 10.68 8.67 25.78
CA PHE A 52 10.20 7.76 24.74
C PHE A 52 8.70 7.58 24.94
N LEU A 53 7.90 7.96 23.97
CA LEU A 53 6.44 7.83 23.99
C LEU A 53 6.05 6.54 23.27
N LYS A 54 5.33 5.65 23.94
CA LYS A 54 4.77 4.43 23.34
C LYS A 54 3.25 4.55 23.32
N LEU A 55 2.70 4.57 22.14
CA LEU A 55 1.27 4.85 21.86
C LEU A 55 0.42 3.57 21.79
N GLY A 56 1.03 2.37 21.91
CA GLY A 56 0.33 1.12 21.62
C GLY A 56 -0.16 1.07 20.18
N SER A 57 -1.35 0.55 19.96
CA SER A 57 -1.98 0.45 18.63
C SER A 57 -2.46 1.80 18.06
N ARG A 58 -2.43 2.87 18.86
CA ARG A 58 -2.88 4.21 18.43
C ARG A 58 -1.97 4.80 17.37
N GLN A 59 -2.53 5.21 16.23
CA GLN A 59 -1.87 6.00 15.22
C GLN A 59 -2.24 7.48 15.40
N LEU A 60 -1.23 8.36 15.49
CA LEU A 60 -1.42 9.79 15.60
C LEU A 60 -0.94 10.52 14.35
N GLY A 61 -1.71 11.52 13.92
CA GLY A 61 -1.26 12.48 12.92
C GLY A 61 -0.15 13.39 13.45
N GLU A 62 0.54 14.12 12.57
CA GLU A 62 1.64 15.00 12.98
C GLU A 62 1.18 16.14 13.89
N GLU A 63 -0.05 16.62 13.73
CA GLU A 63 -0.63 17.66 14.60
C GLU A 63 -0.74 17.17 16.07
N ASP A 64 -1.24 15.96 16.30
CA ASP A 64 -1.39 15.41 17.65
C ASP A 64 -0.02 15.01 18.24
N LYS A 65 0.91 14.53 17.44
CA LYS A 65 2.30 14.31 17.89
C LYS A 65 2.96 15.62 18.32
N GLU A 66 2.68 16.73 17.63
CA GLU A 66 3.24 18.03 18.00
C GLU A 66 2.59 18.56 19.30
N LYS A 67 1.31 18.31 19.55
CA LYS A 67 0.67 18.62 20.85
C LYS A 67 1.37 17.87 22.00
N LEU A 68 1.68 16.57 21.82
CA LEU A 68 2.43 15.79 22.82
C LEU A 68 3.85 16.34 23.04
N ARG A 69 4.56 16.67 21.96
CA ARG A 69 5.90 17.28 22.07
C ARG A 69 5.86 18.59 22.82
N SER A 70 4.88 19.44 22.50
CA SER A 70 4.70 20.74 23.12
C SER A 70 4.37 20.65 24.61
N ALA A 71 3.49 19.72 25.01
CA ALA A 71 3.15 19.46 26.40
C ALA A 71 4.40 19.05 27.22
N LEU A 72 5.22 18.13 26.71
CA LEU A 72 6.43 17.68 27.37
C LEU A 72 7.53 18.76 27.39
N LYS A 73 7.67 19.54 26.32
CA LYS A 73 8.66 20.62 26.21
C LYS A 73 8.40 21.76 27.23
N ARG A 74 7.17 21.96 27.66
CA ARG A 74 6.82 22.99 28.68
C ARG A 74 7.54 22.74 30.00
N GLN A 75 7.93 21.50 30.32
CA GLN A 75 8.71 21.18 31.55
C GLN A 75 10.20 21.56 31.46
N GLY A 76 10.66 21.96 30.30
CA GLY A 76 11.99 22.55 30.09
C GLY A 76 13.17 21.57 30.05
N ASN A 77 13.09 20.43 30.71
CA ASN A 77 14.17 19.42 30.79
C ASN A 77 13.79 18.07 30.19
N LEU A 78 12.57 17.89 29.66
CA LEU A 78 12.13 16.67 28.99
C LEU A 78 12.36 16.78 27.48
N LEU A 79 13.20 15.90 26.93
CA LEU A 79 13.51 15.86 25.49
C LEU A 79 12.90 14.59 24.86
N VAL A 80 11.88 14.78 24.01
CA VAL A 80 11.25 13.66 23.28
C VAL A 80 12.23 13.11 22.25
N GLN A 81 12.63 11.87 22.40
CA GLN A 81 13.50 11.12 21.50
C GLN A 81 12.71 10.38 20.42
N SER A 82 11.65 9.68 20.83
CA SER A 82 10.81 8.96 19.91
C SER A 82 9.33 8.99 20.33
N ILE A 83 8.45 8.89 19.33
CA ILE A 83 7.02 8.64 19.48
C ILE A 83 6.73 7.41 18.61
N GLU A 84 6.48 6.28 19.26
CA GLU A 84 6.37 4.99 18.62
C GLU A 84 4.94 4.46 18.79
N SER A 85 4.36 4.01 17.68
CA SER A 85 3.14 3.22 17.67
C SER A 85 3.49 1.78 17.33
N ASP A 86 2.74 0.84 17.86
CA ASP A 86 2.87 -0.55 17.41
C ASP A 86 2.53 -0.63 15.92
N PRO A 87 3.18 -1.52 15.16
CA PRO A 87 2.80 -1.74 13.78
C PRO A 87 1.30 -2.05 13.73
N VAL A 88 0.57 -1.33 12.89
CA VAL A 88 -0.83 -1.70 12.60
C VAL A 88 -0.79 -3.13 12.06
N PRO A 89 -1.42 -4.12 12.73
CA PRO A 89 -1.53 -5.41 12.11
C PRO A 89 -2.17 -5.20 10.72
N PRO A 90 -1.64 -5.83 9.67
CA PRO A 90 -2.26 -5.72 8.36
C PRO A 90 -3.74 -6.09 8.51
N ASP A 91 -4.61 -5.26 7.94
CA ASP A 91 -6.04 -5.55 7.88
C ASP A 91 -6.17 -6.99 7.32
N PRO A 92 -6.91 -7.90 7.98
CA PRO A 92 -7.12 -9.24 7.43
C PRO A 92 -7.57 -9.21 5.97
N ASP A 93 -8.32 -8.16 5.58
CA ASP A 93 -8.71 -7.92 4.19
C ASP A 93 -7.56 -7.38 3.31
N GLU A 94 -6.49 -6.82 3.88
CA GLU A 94 -5.28 -6.41 3.14
C GLU A 94 -4.30 -7.57 2.91
N ALA A 95 -4.26 -8.54 3.81
CA ALA A 95 -3.37 -9.71 3.68
C ALA A 95 -3.73 -10.57 2.47
N ASP A 96 -5.00 -10.52 2.03
CA ASP A 96 -5.52 -11.26 0.86
C ASP A 96 -5.55 -10.43 -0.43
N ARG A 97 -5.15 -9.14 -0.38
CA ARG A 97 -5.08 -8.31 -1.59
C ARG A 97 -3.82 -8.63 -2.39
N PRO A 98 -3.96 -8.99 -3.67
CA PRO A 98 -2.80 -9.26 -4.49
C PRO A 98 -1.90 -8.02 -4.59
N VAL A 99 -0.63 -8.20 -4.31
CA VAL A 99 0.39 -7.14 -4.32
C VAL A 99 0.54 -6.59 -5.74
N LEU A 100 0.64 -5.28 -5.89
CA LEU A 100 0.99 -4.64 -7.16
C LEU A 100 2.50 -4.40 -7.23
N HIS A 101 3.18 -5.17 -8.07
CA HIS A 101 4.60 -4.97 -8.38
C HIS A 101 4.75 -3.93 -9.49
N THR A 102 5.64 -2.97 -9.27
CA THR A 102 5.93 -1.90 -10.24
C THR A 102 7.35 -2.04 -10.75
N MET A 103 7.52 -2.03 -12.07
CA MET A 103 8.84 -2.03 -12.70
C MET A 103 8.92 -1.00 -13.82
N THR A 104 10.14 -0.56 -14.13
CA THR A 104 10.42 0.39 -15.21
C THR A 104 11.41 -0.20 -16.21
N GLY A 105 11.28 0.14 -17.48
CA GLY A 105 12.24 -0.24 -18.51
C GLY A 105 11.65 -1.11 -19.62
N ILE A 106 12.52 -1.80 -20.34
CA ILE A 106 12.14 -2.58 -21.52
C ILE A 106 12.42 -4.05 -21.27
N VAL A 107 11.41 -4.89 -21.45
CA VAL A 107 11.57 -6.35 -21.46
C VAL A 107 11.97 -6.78 -22.87
N ARG A 108 13.20 -7.29 -22.98
CA ARG A 108 13.81 -7.64 -24.27
C ARG A 108 13.57 -9.09 -24.65
N SER A 109 13.82 -9.42 -25.92
CA SER A 109 13.78 -10.80 -26.39
C SER A 109 14.61 -11.74 -25.50
N GLY A 110 14.04 -12.89 -25.17
CA GLY A 110 14.63 -13.88 -24.28
C GLY A 110 14.52 -13.56 -22.77
N GLN A 111 14.01 -12.39 -22.39
CA GLN A 111 13.76 -12.06 -20.98
C GLN A 111 12.36 -12.52 -20.57
N THR A 112 12.28 -13.16 -19.42
CA THR A 112 11.01 -13.46 -18.73
C THR A 112 10.99 -12.73 -17.39
N VAL A 113 9.91 -12.02 -17.14
CA VAL A 113 9.62 -11.33 -15.87
C VAL A 113 8.43 -12.02 -15.24
N GLU A 114 8.58 -12.48 -14.01
CA GLU A 114 7.56 -13.23 -13.29
C GLU A 114 7.35 -12.67 -11.89
N TYR A 115 6.07 -12.47 -11.48
CA TYR A 115 5.69 -11.99 -10.16
C TYR A 115 4.40 -12.66 -9.65
N GLU A 116 4.33 -12.85 -8.35
CA GLU A 116 3.07 -13.14 -7.66
C GLU A 116 2.29 -11.85 -7.43
N GLY A 117 0.97 -11.83 -7.72
CA GLY A 117 0.13 -10.63 -7.67
C GLY A 117 -0.01 -9.93 -9.02
N HIS A 118 -0.24 -8.62 -8.98
CA HIS A 118 -0.38 -7.77 -10.17
C HIS A 118 0.96 -7.18 -10.60
N LEU A 119 1.10 -6.89 -11.89
CA LEU A 119 2.31 -6.29 -12.47
C LEU A 119 1.98 -5.01 -13.25
N LEU A 120 2.63 -3.91 -12.88
CA LEU A 120 2.65 -2.66 -13.64
C LEU A 120 4.03 -2.43 -14.25
N LEU A 121 4.14 -2.53 -15.58
CA LEU A 121 5.33 -2.16 -16.32
C LEU A 121 5.19 -0.75 -16.89
N MET A 122 6.03 0.18 -16.44
CA MET A 122 6.23 1.49 -17.09
C MET A 122 7.33 1.36 -18.14
N GLY A 123 6.94 0.96 -19.35
CA GLY A 123 7.86 0.67 -20.45
C GLY A 123 7.27 -0.31 -21.45
N ASP A 124 8.13 -0.87 -22.30
CA ASP A 124 7.76 -1.70 -23.44
C ASP A 124 8.11 -3.18 -23.22
N VAL A 125 7.33 -4.06 -23.84
CA VAL A 125 7.66 -5.48 -24.01
C VAL A 125 7.93 -5.75 -25.46
N ASN A 126 9.19 -6.03 -25.79
CA ASN A 126 9.62 -6.32 -27.17
C ASN A 126 9.23 -7.75 -27.61
N PRO A 127 9.15 -8.02 -28.92
CA PRO A 127 8.95 -9.38 -29.41
C PRO A 127 9.96 -10.35 -28.81
N GLY A 128 9.48 -11.51 -28.34
CA GLY A 128 10.31 -12.50 -27.64
C GLY A 128 10.55 -12.22 -26.16
N GLY A 129 10.12 -11.07 -25.62
CA GLY A 129 10.02 -10.82 -24.19
C GLY A 129 8.73 -11.39 -23.61
N THR A 130 8.74 -11.79 -22.35
CA THR A 130 7.59 -12.41 -21.66
C THR A 130 7.33 -11.76 -20.30
N LEU A 131 6.07 -11.39 -20.05
CA LEU A 131 5.56 -11.06 -18.72
C LEU A 131 4.66 -12.19 -18.25
N ARG A 132 4.79 -12.56 -16.97
CA ARG A 132 3.92 -13.54 -16.31
C ARG A 132 3.60 -13.08 -14.89
N CYS A 133 2.33 -13.14 -14.51
CA CYS A 133 1.94 -12.93 -13.10
C CYS A 133 0.66 -13.68 -12.73
N THR A 134 0.44 -13.85 -11.44
CA THR A 134 -0.76 -14.54 -10.93
C THR A 134 -2.00 -13.66 -10.96
N GLY A 135 -1.83 -12.33 -11.01
CA GLY A 135 -2.89 -11.32 -11.12
C GLY A 135 -2.96 -10.67 -12.51
N ASP A 136 -3.22 -9.38 -12.53
CA ASP A 136 -3.34 -8.56 -13.73
C ASP A 136 -1.98 -8.07 -14.25
N ILE A 137 -1.90 -7.79 -15.55
CA ILE A 137 -0.75 -7.15 -16.19
C ILE A 137 -1.17 -5.81 -16.78
N TYR A 138 -0.45 -4.75 -16.40
CA TYR A 138 -0.60 -3.39 -16.93
C TYR A 138 0.71 -2.94 -17.58
N VAL A 139 0.67 -2.53 -18.85
CA VAL A 139 1.81 -2.04 -19.59
C VAL A 139 1.58 -0.59 -20.01
N LEU A 140 2.25 0.36 -19.33
CA LEU A 140 2.27 1.77 -19.74
C LEU A 140 3.30 1.97 -20.87
N GLY A 141 3.02 1.39 -22.01
CA GLY A 141 3.87 1.37 -23.18
C GLY A 141 3.34 0.36 -24.19
N ALA A 142 4.22 -0.13 -25.05
CA ALA A 142 3.85 -1.07 -26.10
C ALA A 142 4.09 -2.53 -25.67
N LEU A 143 3.05 -3.32 -25.69
CA LEU A 143 3.09 -4.77 -25.53
C LEU A 143 3.23 -5.42 -26.91
N ARG A 144 4.46 -5.84 -27.29
CA ARG A 144 4.78 -6.53 -28.55
C ARG A 144 5.25 -7.97 -28.34
N GLY A 145 5.51 -8.35 -27.09
CA GLY A 145 5.92 -9.70 -26.69
C GLY A 145 4.76 -10.56 -26.24
N THR A 146 5.02 -11.43 -25.28
CA THR A 146 4.03 -12.32 -24.65
C THR A 146 3.63 -11.79 -23.28
N ALA A 147 2.33 -11.83 -22.96
CA ALA A 147 1.83 -11.56 -21.63
C ALA A 147 0.93 -12.70 -21.16
N HIS A 148 1.18 -13.19 -19.93
CA HIS A 148 0.41 -14.24 -19.26
C HIS A 148 -0.05 -13.75 -17.90
N ALA A 149 -1.30 -13.31 -17.81
CA ALA A 149 -1.98 -12.92 -16.58
C ALA A 149 -2.75 -14.10 -15.97
N GLY A 150 -3.01 -14.05 -14.68
CA GLY A 150 -3.77 -15.10 -14.00
C GLY A 150 -3.11 -16.47 -14.07
N SER A 151 -1.77 -16.54 -14.00
CA SER A 151 -0.99 -17.76 -14.31
C SER A 151 -1.25 -18.96 -13.39
N GLU A 152 -1.98 -18.77 -12.31
CA GLU A 152 -2.43 -19.83 -11.37
C GLU A 152 -3.94 -20.12 -11.48
N GLY A 153 -4.54 -19.80 -12.65
CA GLY A 153 -5.93 -20.12 -12.93
C GLY A 153 -6.91 -18.98 -12.68
N ASN A 154 -6.45 -17.74 -12.43
CA ASN A 154 -7.33 -16.60 -12.30
C ASN A 154 -7.88 -16.15 -13.66
N GLU A 155 -9.07 -16.63 -14.01
CA GLU A 155 -9.79 -16.27 -15.23
C GLU A 155 -10.30 -14.83 -15.27
N ASN A 156 -10.38 -14.16 -14.10
CA ASN A 156 -10.78 -12.76 -14.00
C ASN A 156 -9.62 -11.78 -14.24
N ALA A 157 -8.40 -12.28 -14.43
CA ALA A 157 -7.25 -11.43 -14.70
C ALA A 157 -7.39 -10.70 -16.04
N ILE A 158 -6.78 -9.53 -16.14
CA ILE A 158 -6.74 -8.74 -17.36
C ILE A 158 -5.30 -8.45 -17.79
N ILE A 159 -5.14 -8.16 -19.08
CA ILE A 159 -3.90 -7.64 -19.65
C ILE A 159 -4.24 -6.33 -20.34
N ALA A 160 -3.71 -5.22 -19.84
CA ALA A 160 -3.94 -3.89 -20.37
C ALA A 160 -2.64 -3.29 -20.92
N ALA A 161 -2.72 -2.58 -22.04
CA ALA A 161 -1.57 -1.90 -22.63
C ALA A 161 -1.94 -0.58 -23.28
N SER A 162 -0.98 0.38 -23.26
CA SER A 162 -1.15 1.62 -24.04
C SER A 162 -1.15 1.33 -25.53
N LEU A 163 -0.29 0.42 -25.99
CA LEU A 163 -0.32 -0.12 -27.35
C LEU A 163 -0.37 -1.65 -27.28
N MET A 164 -1.49 -2.23 -27.74
CA MET A 164 -1.74 -3.67 -27.70
C MET A 164 -1.41 -4.32 -29.05
N LYS A 165 -0.16 -4.83 -29.21
CA LYS A 165 0.31 -5.58 -30.39
C LYS A 165 1.12 -6.82 -29.98
N PRO A 166 0.60 -7.70 -29.10
CA PRO A 166 1.35 -8.82 -28.58
C PRO A 166 1.59 -9.90 -29.63
N THR A 167 2.65 -10.68 -29.43
CA THR A 167 2.83 -11.98 -30.14
C THR A 167 1.90 -13.05 -29.57
N GLN A 168 1.60 -12.98 -28.28
CA GLN A 168 0.70 -13.93 -27.62
C GLN A 168 0.15 -13.29 -26.35
N LEU A 169 -1.15 -13.48 -26.12
CA LEU A 169 -1.81 -13.24 -24.85
C LEU A 169 -2.24 -14.55 -24.21
N ARG A 170 -2.10 -14.62 -22.89
CA ARG A 170 -2.63 -15.73 -22.11
C ARG A 170 -3.27 -15.20 -20.83
N ILE A 171 -4.49 -15.66 -20.56
CA ILE A 171 -5.19 -15.44 -19.29
C ILE A 171 -5.58 -16.80 -18.75
N ALA A 172 -5.12 -17.12 -17.55
CA ALA A 172 -5.21 -18.46 -16.99
C ALA A 172 -4.72 -19.51 -18.01
N ASP A 173 -5.56 -20.43 -18.43
CA ASP A 173 -5.25 -21.48 -19.40
C ASP A 173 -5.64 -21.13 -20.83
N VAL A 174 -6.32 -20.01 -21.05
CA VAL A 174 -6.78 -19.58 -22.36
C VAL A 174 -5.67 -18.82 -23.08
N ILE A 175 -5.27 -19.33 -24.24
CA ILE A 175 -4.22 -18.75 -25.07
C ILE A 175 -4.87 -18.14 -26.30
N SER A 176 -4.48 -16.89 -26.61
CA SER A 176 -4.84 -16.22 -27.85
C SER A 176 -3.58 -15.74 -28.57
N ARG A 177 -3.53 -15.96 -29.87
CA ARG A 177 -2.58 -15.32 -30.77
C ARG A 177 -3.34 -14.37 -31.65
N PRO A 178 -2.88 -13.12 -31.79
CA PRO A 178 -3.53 -12.20 -32.72
C PRO A 178 -3.55 -12.82 -34.12
N PRO A 179 -4.64 -12.71 -34.86
CA PRO A 179 -4.65 -12.99 -36.28
C PRO A 179 -3.64 -12.08 -36.98
N ASP A 180 -3.08 -12.52 -38.12
CA ASP A 180 -2.11 -11.76 -38.89
C ASP A 180 -2.60 -10.36 -39.30
N GLU A 181 -3.95 -10.18 -39.35
CA GLU A 181 -4.61 -8.90 -39.48
C GLU A 181 -5.31 -8.56 -38.15
N TRP A 182 -4.64 -7.78 -37.31
CA TRP A 182 -5.27 -7.18 -36.13
C TRP A 182 -6.38 -6.23 -36.59
N THR A 183 -7.62 -6.61 -36.38
CA THR A 183 -8.80 -5.95 -36.94
C THR A 183 -9.10 -4.55 -36.36
N SER A 184 -8.42 -4.15 -35.26
CA SER A 184 -8.53 -2.77 -34.79
C SER A 184 -7.52 -1.89 -35.54
N SER A 185 -8.01 -0.91 -36.29
CA SER A 185 -7.18 0.08 -36.98
C SER A 185 -6.33 0.93 -36.00
N GLU A 186 -6.65 0.90 -34.72
CA GLU A 186 -5.97 1.65 -33.66
C GLU A 186 -5.92 0.85 -32.34
N PRO A 187 -4.86 0.03 -32.11
CA PRO A 187 -4.72 -0.83 -30.91
C PRO A 187 -4.21 -0.05 -29.69
N TRP A 188 -4.71 1.19 -29.50
CA TRP A 188 -4.33 2.06 -28.39
C TRP A 188 -5.31 1.96 -27.22
N MET A 189 -4.75 1.94 -26.01
CA MET A 189 -5.51 1.94 -24.76
C MET A 189 -6.55 0.81 -24.73
N GLU A 190 -6.08 -0.42 -24.88
CA GLU A 190 -6.89 -1.64 -24.92
C GLU A 190 -6.56 -2.56 -23.75
N TYR A 191 -7.51 -3.43 -23.42
CA TYR A 191 -7.29 -4.52 -22.48
C TYR A 191 -7.90 -5.81 -22.99
N ALA A 192 -7.23 -6.92 -22.69
CA ALA A 192 -7.69 -8.28 -22.94
C ALA A 192 -8.27 -8.88 -21.66
N PHE A 193 -9.32 -9.64 -21.79
CA PHE A 193 -10.03 -10.32 -20.70
C PHE A 193 -10.72 -11.58 -21.24
N LEU A 194 -11.22 -12.43 -20.35
CA LEU A 194 -12.02 -13.58 -20.75
C LEU A 194 -13.52 -13.23 -20.72
N ARG A 195 -14.23 -13.60 -21.77
CA ARG A 195 -15.69 -13.56 -21.87
C ARG A 195 -16.17 -14.92 -22.38
N ASP A 196 -17.01 -15.58 -21.60
CA ASP A 196 -17.55 -16.91 -21.94
C ASP A 196 -16.45 -17.93 -22.30
N GLY A 197 -15.33 -17.89 -21.58
CA GLY A 197 -14.18 -18.78 -21.78
C GLY A 197 -13.31 -18.46 -23.01
N ALA A 198 -13.57 -17.36 -23.70
CA ALA A 198 -12.80 -16.90 -24.86
C ALA A 198 -12.11 -15.57 -24.61
N MET A 199 -10.94 -15.36 -25.24
CA MET A 199 -10.22 -14.08 -25.16
C MET A 199 -10.99 -13.01 -25.92
N ALA A 200 -11.28 -11.90 -25.26
CA ALA A 200 -11.88 -10.70 -25.83
C ALA A 200 -10.98 -9.50 -25.57
N ILE A 201 -11.04 -8.52 -26.48
CA ILE A 201 -10.32 -7.24 -26.34
C ILE A 201 -11.31 -6.11 -26.44
N ASP A 202 -11.16 -5.11 -25.57
CA ASP A 202 -11.98 -3.91 -25.55
C ASP A 202 -11.13 -2.68 -25.18
N LYS A 203 -11.70 -1.48 -25.38
CA LYS A 203 -11.05 -0.21 -25.02
C LYS A 203 -11.03 -0.02 -23.51
N MET A 204 -9.94 0.50 -22.95
CA MET A 204 -9.80 0.80 -21.52
C MET A 204 -10.94 1.69 -20.98
N SER A 205 -11.54 2.54 -21.80
CA SER A 205 -12.69 3.36 -21.42
C SER A 205 -13.93 2.54 -21.02
N SER A 206 -14.01 1.27 -21.42
CA SER A 206 -15.09 0.35 -21.05
C SER A 206 -14.80 -0.49 -19.80
N LEU A 207 -13.56 -0.48 -19.28
CA LEU A 207 -13.10 -1.32 -18.18
C LEU A 207 -14.02 -1.22 -16.95
N GLY A 208 -14.42 -0.02 -16.56
CA GLY A 208 -15.30 0.20 -15.41
C GLY A 208 -16.70 -0.42 -15.54
N ARG A 209 -17.12 -0.85 -16.74
CA ARG A 209 -18.38 -1.58 -16.96
C ARG A 209 -18.23 -3.07 -16.66
N HIS A 210 -17.03 -3.61 -16.85
CA HIS A 210 -16.72 -5.03 -16.65
C HIS A 210 -16.18 -5.32 -15.25
N ARG A 211 -15.51 -4.36 -14.64
CA ARG A 211 -14.91 -4.48 -13.30
C ARG A 211 -15.42 -3.38 -12.37
N LYS A 212 -16.54 -3.62 -11.71
CA LYS A 212 -17.12 -2.67 -10.73
C LYS A 212 -16.25 -2.53 -9.45
N GLU A 213 -15.44 -3.52 -9.13
CA GLU A 213 -14.65 -3.58 -7.89
C GLU A 213 -13.35 -2.75 -7.94
N VAL A 214 -12.82 -2.47 -9.12
CA VAL A 214 -11.55 -1.75 -9.29
C VAL A 214 -11.70 -0.23 -9.15
N MET A 215 -12.91 0.32 -9.15
CA MET A 215 -13.19 1.75 -9.21
C MET A 215 -14.06 2.28 -8.07
N GLN A 216 -13.84 1.83 -6.86
CA GLN A 216 -14.33 2.63 -5.72
C GLN A 216 -13.29 3.69 -5.35
N PHE A 217 -13.21 4.77 -6.13
CA PHE A 217 -12.78 6.04 -5.58
C PHE A 217 -13.79 6.41 -4.49
N LYS A 218 -13.46 6.15 -3.23
CA LYS A 218 -14.11 6.85 -2.13
C LYS A 218 -13.66 8.30 -2.28
N GLY A 219 -14.52 9.12 -2.90
CA GLY A 219 -14.31 10.56 -2.94
C GLY A 219 -14.17 11.06 -1.51
N VAL A 220 -13.23 11.97 -1.32
CA VAL A 220 -13.02 12.78 -0.12
C VAL A 220 -14.25 13.64 0.11
#